data_1c423f800cb85c08b646bb1e06b9730b
#
_entry.id   1c423f800cb85c08b646bb1e06b9730b
#
_cell.length_a   1.000
_cell.length_b   1.000
_cell.length_c   1.000
_cell.angle_alpha   90.00
_cell.angle_beta   90.00
_cell.angle_gamma   90.00
#
_symmetry.space_group_name_H-M   'P 1'
#
loop_
_entity.id
_entity.type
_entity.pdbx_description
1 polymer ?
#
loop_
_entity_poly.entity_id
_entity_poly.type
_entity_poly.pdbx_seq_one_letter_code
_entity_poly.pdbx_strand_id
1 'polypeptide(L)'
;MSPISTLFMHRYTPLTEFYLAGFWQVVTPDQMRQRPHPRLNSIAWVMWHIARVEDAGLNRFVMQQPQVLDSADWTVQMNLPWRNHGGEMTLAEVDELSARIDLDGLHRYMQAVQTRTRAIVATLDETVLAQPLEHAFVQQVVVDEGLVLRNAAG
;
A
#
# COMPACT_ATOMS: atom_id res chain seq x y z
N MET A 1 -2.36 -19.45 15.15
CA MET A 1 -2.17 -17.98 15.15
C MET A 1 -1.88 -17.50 16.56
N SER A 2 -0.93 -16.61 16.71
CA SER A 2 -0.64 -15.97 18.00
C SER A 2 -1.81 -15.06 18.44
N PRO A 3 -1.90 -14.65 19.73
CA PRO A 3 -2.88 -13.68 20.18
C PRO A 3 -2.85 -12.36 19.40
N ILE A 4 -1.66 -11.88 19.05
CA ILE A 4 -1.47 -10.67 18.22
C ILE A 4 -2.04 -10.88 16.82
N SER A 5 -1.71 -12.00 16.17
CA SER A 5 -2.25 -12.34 14.84
C SER A 5 -3.78 -12.44 14.87
N THR A 6 -4.35 -13.02 15.92
CA THR A 6 -5.80 -13.12 16.10
C THR A 6 -6.44 -11.74 16.25
N LEU A 7 -5.86 -10.87 17.08
CA LEU A 7 -6.35 -9.50 17.26
C LEU A 7 -6.24 -8.69 15.97
N PHE A 8 -5.13 -8.79 15.25
CA PHE A 8 -4.95 -8.14 13.95
C PHE A 8 -6.03 -8.59 12.97
N MET A 9 -6.20 -9.89 12.77
CA MET A 9 -7.19 -10.42 11.83
C MET A 9 -8.62 -10.06 12.20
N HIS A 10 -8.95 -9.97 13.49
CA HIS A 10 -10.26 -9.52 13.95
C HIS A 10 -10.58 -8.08 13.51
N ARG A 11 -9.58 -7.22 13.35
CA ARG A 11 -9.74 -5.85 12.86
C ARG A 11 -9.60 -5.76 11.35
N TYR A 12 -8.66 -6.49 10.78
CA TYR A 12 -8.31 -6.44 9.37
C TYR A 12 -9.39 -7.03 8.47
N THR A 13 -10.00 -8.16 8.87
CA THR A 13 -11.01 -8.84 8.05
C THR A 13 -12.24 -7.94 7.79
N PRO A 14 -12.90 -7.34 8.79
CA PRO A 14 -14.01 -6.43 8.51
C PRO A 14 -13.60 -5.21 7.67
N LEU A 15 -12.41 -4.67 7.90
CA LEU A 15 -11.89 -3.53 7.13
C LEU A 15 -11.80 -3.89 5.64
N THR A 16 -11.20 -5.02 5.31
CA THR A 16 -10.91 -5.40 3.91
C THR A 16 -12.10 -6.03 3.21
N GLU A 17 -12.84 -6.92 3.89
CA GLU A 17 -13.91 -7.71 3.26
C GLU A 17 -15.26 -7.00 3.27
N PHE A 18 -15.46 -6.03 4.15
CA PHE A 18 -16.71 -5.30 4.23
C PHE A 18 -16.55 -3.83 3.81
N TYR A 19 -15.71 -3.06 4.50
CA TYR A 19 -15.62 -1.62 4.22
C TYR A 19 -14.92 -1.32 2.88
N LEU A 20 -13.72 -1.84 2.65
CA LEU A 20 -12.99 -1.59 1.40
C LEU A 20 -13.67 -2.27 0.20
N ALA A 21 -14.15 -3.50 0.35
CA ALA A 21 -14.90 -4.17 -0.70
C ALA A 21 -16.21 -3.44 -1.05
N GLY A 22 -16.92 -2.91 -0.05
CA GLY A 22 -18.13 -2.11 -0.25
C GLY A 22 -17.85 -0.81 -1.01
N PHE A 23 -16.71 -0.19 -0.78
CA PHE A 23 -16.29 1.01 -1.51
C PHE A 23 -16.24 0.78 -3.02
N TRP A 24 -15.64 -0.31 -3.46
CA TRP A 24 -15.54 -0.67 -4.88
C TRP A 24 -16.89 -0.92 -5.55
N GLN A 25 -17.93 -1.19 -4.77
CA GLN A 25 -19.28 -1.43 -5.29
C GLN A 25 -20.14 -0.16 -5.43
N VAL A 26 -19.86 0.86 -4.59
CA VAL A 26 -20.74 2.03 -4.49
C VAL A 26 -20.14 3.31 -5.06
N VAL A 27 -18.82 3.41 -5.18
CA VAL A 27 -18.15 4.61 -5.69
C VAL A 27 -17.84 4.44 -7.17
N THR A 28 -18.32 5.38 -7.98
CA THR A 28 -18.08 5.34 -9.43
C THR A 28 -16.62 5.68 -9.77
N PRO A 29 -16.11 5.24 -10.95
CA PRO A 29 -14.78 5.61 -11.42
C PRO A 29 -14.52 7.13 -11.42
N ASP A 30 -15.49 7.92 -11.82
CA ASP A 30 -15.38 9.39 -11.84
C ASP A 30 -15.25 9.96 -10.43
N GLN A 31 -16.06 9.46 -9.48
CA GLN A 31 -15.96 9.85 -8.07
C GLN A 31 -14.62 9.44 -7.45
N MET A 32 -14.08 8.28 -7.81
CA MET A 32 -12.77 7.84 -7.35
C MET A 32 -11.64 8.77 -7.79
N ARG A 33 -11.73 9.33 -8.99
CA ARG A 33 -10.70 10.20 -9.58
C ARG A 33 -10.78 11.64 -9.12
N GLN A 34 -11.96 12.10 -8.68
CA GLN A 34 -12.17 13.49 -8.27
C GLN A 34 -11.52 13.77 -6.92
N ARG A 35 -10.89 14.93 -6.83
CA ARG A 35 -10.47 15.50 -5.56
C ARG A 35 -11.61 16.39 -5.03
N PRO A 36 -12.14 16.12 -3.84
CA PRO A 36 -13.26 16.88 -3.29
C PRO A 36 -12.88 18.34 -2.96
N HIS A 37 -11.59 18.62 -2.82
CA HIS A 37 -11.03 19.94 -2.61
C HIS A 37 -9.60 19.99 -3.15
N PRO A 38 -9.09 21.14 -3.66
CA PRO A 38 -7.74 21.24 -4.22
C PRO A 38 -6.60 20.83 -3.29
N ARG A 39 -6.81 20.83 -1.97
CA ARG A 39 -5.82 20.41 -0.96
C ARG A 39 -6.04 18.98 -0.42
N LEU A 40 -7.02 18.26 -0.94
CA LEU A 40 -7.30 16.87 -0.53
C LEU A 40 -6.95 15.91 -1.65
N ASN A 41 -6.65 14.69 -1.29
CA ASN A 41 -6.38 13.62 -2.24
C ASN A 41 -7.70 13.04 -2.82
N SER A 42 -7.61 12.44 -3.99
CA SER A 42 -8.71 11.66 -4.55
C SER A 42 -8.87 10.32 -3.80
N ILE A 43 -10.03 9.69 -3.93
CA ILE A 43 -10.25 8.34 -3.40
C ILE A 43 -9.28 7.35 -4.07
N ALA A 44 -9.05 7.44 -5.37
CA ALA A 44 -8.11 6.58 -6.08
C ALA A 44 -6.69 6.67 -5.51
N TRP A 45 -6.22 7.88 -5.21
CA TRP A 45 -4.93 8.06 -4.54
C TRP A 45 -4.92 7.44 -3.14
N VAL A 46 -5.97 7.64 -2.34
CA VAL A 46 -6.06 7.08 -0.99
C VAL A 46 -6.02 5.55 -1.03
N MET A 47 -6.78 4.93 -1.93
CA MET A 47 -6.82 3.46 -2.08
C MET A 47 -5.45 2.91 -2.52
N TRP A 48 -4.81 3.58 -3.48
CA TRP A 48 -3.45 3.23 -3.89
C TRP A 48 -2.45 3.39 -2.73
N HIS A 49 -2.50 4.51 -2.01
CA HIS A 49 -1.62 4.78 -0.86
C HIS A 49 -1.78 3.72 0.24
N ILE A 50 -3.02 3.34 0.59
CA ILE A 50 -3.29 2.26 1.57
C ILE A 50 -2.60 0.97 1.12
N ALA A 51 -2.80 0.55 -0.13
CA ALA A 51 -2.19 -0.68 -0.64
C ALA A 51 -0.65 -0.61 -0.63
N ARG A 52 -0.07 0.54 -0.99
CA ARG A 52 1.39 0.74 -0.99
C ARG A 52 1.98 0.72 0.42
N VAL A 53 1.33 1.39 1.37
CA VAL A 53 1.77 1.40 2.79
C VAL A 53 1.68 0.00 3.39
N GLU A 54 0.62 -0.74 3.10
CA GLU A 54 0.45 -2.10 3.57
C GLU A 54 1.52 -3.05 3.00
N ASP A 55 1.72 -3.00 1.68
CA ASP A 55 2.73 -3.82 1.00
C ASP A 55 4.15 -3.52 1.52
N ALA A 56 4.51 -2.24 1.60
CA ALA A 56 5.80 -1.81 2.14
C ALA A 56 5.97 -2.20 3.61
N GLY A 57 4.96 -1.93 4.43
CA GLY A 57 5.00 -2.18 5.87
C GLY A 57 5.23 -3.66 6.19
N LEU A 58 4.42 -4.53 5.65
CA LEU A 58 4.53 -5.96 5.96
C LEU A 58 5.66 -6.66 5.22
N ASN A 59 5.82 -6.43 3.93
CA ASN A 59 6.84 -7.16 3.19
C ASN A 59 8.24 -6.60 3.43
N ARG A 60 8.44 -5.26 3.34
CA ARG A 60 9.80 -4.70 3.49
C ARG A 60 10.21 -4.55 4.94
N PHE A 61 9.37 -3.96 5.81
CA PHE A 61 9.78 -3.69 7.19
C PHE A 61 9.62 -4.91 8.11
N VAL A 62 8.49 -5.60 8.10
CA VAL A 62 8.28 -6.74 9.00
C VAL A 62 9.00 -7.99 8.51
N MET A 63 8.84 -8.36 7.25
CA MET A 63 9.37 -9.62 6.71
C MET A 63 10.76 -9.47 6.07
N GLN A 64 11.22 -8.26 5.80
CA GLN A 64 12.47 -7.96 5.08
C GLN A 64 12.57 -8.70 3.72
N GLN A 65 11.44 -8.78 3.02
CA GLN A 65 11.28 -9.48 1.75
C GLN A 65 10.86 -8.52 0.63
N PRO A 66 10.93 -8.94 -0.65
CA PRO A 66 10.38 -8.17 -1.76
C PRO A 66 8.89 -7.89 -1.57
N GLN A 67 8.44 -6.74 -2.09
CA GLN A 67 7.06 -6.33 -2.08
C GLN A 67 6.22 -7.14 -3.08
N VAL A 68 4.90 -7.18 -2.90
CA VAL A 68 3.98 -7.66 -3.93
C VAL A 68 4.16 -6.86 -5.21
N LEU A 69 4.41 -5.56 -5.10
CA LEU A 69 4.68 -4.68 -6.25
C LEU A 69 5.81 -5.17 -7.15
N ASP A 70 6.78 -5.91 -6.61
CA ASP A 70 7.95 -6.42 -7.35
C ASP A 70 7.64 -7.66 -8.21
N SER A 71 6.42 -8.21 -8.07
CA SER A 71 5.92 -9.31 -8.86
C SER A 71 4.90 -8.84 -9.92
N ALA A 72 4.70 -9.60 -10.99
CA ALA A 72 3.57 -9.46 -11.91
C ALA A 72 3.34 -8.08 -12.57
N ASP A 73 4.36 -7.25 -12.74
CA ASP A 73 4.31 -5.95 -13.44
C ASP A 73 3.18 -5.02 -12.98
N TRP A 74 2.92 -4.94 -11.69
CA TRP A 74 1.83 -4.15 -11.11
C TRP A 74 1.85 -2.67 -11.49
N THR A 75 3.03 -2.07 -11.66
CA THR A 75 3.16 -0.68 -12.12
C THR A 75 2.57 -0.50 -13.53
N VAL A 76 2.78 -1.47 -14.40
CA VAL A 76 2.17 -1.50 -15.75
C VAL A 76 0.67 -1.72 -15.65
N GLN A 77 0.22 -2.71 -14.87
CA GLN A 77 -1.21 -3.01 -14.70
C GLN A 77 -1.99 -1.84 -14.09
N MET A 78 -1.41 -1.09 -13.17
CA MET A 78 -2.01 0.12 -12.61
C MET A 78 -1.81 1.37 -13.48
N ASN A 79 -1.01 1.29 -14.54
CA ASN A 79 -0.60 2.43 -15.36
C ASN A 79 0.07 3.54 -14.53
N LEU A 80 0.90 3.18 -13.55
CA LEU A 80 1.58 4.10 -12.65
C LEU A 80 3.09 3.84 -12.62
N PRO A 81 3.93 4.89 -12.69
CA PRO A 81 5.38 4.74 -12.59
C PRO A 81 5.88 4.70 -11.15
N TRP A 82 5.08 5.16 -10.18
CA TRP A 82 5.52 5.34 -8.79
C TRP A 82 5.61 4.03 -8.03
N ARG A 83 6.77 3.82 -7.41
CA ARG A 83 7.05 2.66 -6.56
C ARG A 83 7.01 2.98 -5.07
N ASN A 84 7.12 4.26 -4.69
CA ASN A 84 6.97 4.72 -3.31
C ASN A 84 5.49 4.67 -2.86
N HIS A 85 5.22 5.05 -1.62
CA HIS A 85 3.86 5.09 -1.09
C HIS A 85 3.14 6.44 -1.28
N GLY A 86 3.79 7.44 -1.89
CA GLY A 86 3.16 8.71 -2.24
C GLY A 86 3.11 9.76 -1.14
N GLY A 87 3.74 9.54 0.02
CA GLY A 87 3.67 10.47 1.16
C GLY A 87 4.23 11.87 0.86
N GLU A 88 5.14 11.97 -0.11
CA GLU A 88 5.76 13.24 -0.53
C GLU A 88 5.31 13.70 -1.93
N MET A 89 4.19 13.16 -2.44
CA MET A 89 3.64 13.62 -3.72
C MET A 89 3.17 15.06 -3.64
N THR A 90 3.52 15.83 -4.68
CA THR A 90 2.95 17.14 -4.93
C THR A 90 1.49 17.03 -5.34
N LEU A 91 0.73 18.11 -5.21
CA LEU A 91 -0.67 18.12 -5.65
C LEU A 91 -0.81 17.83 -7.16
N ALA A 92 0.15 18.25 -7.98
CA ALA A 92 0.16 17.94 -9.41
C ALA A 92 0.35 16.44 -9.68
N GLU A 93 1.22 15.77 -8.92
CA GLU A 93 1.40 14.32 -9.02
C GLU A 93 0.18 13.55 -8.52
N VAL A 94 -0.52 14.06 -7.49
CA VAL A 94 -1.81 13.50 -7.06
C VAL A 94 -2.86 13.62 -8.16
N ASP A 95 -2.91 14.76 -8.87
CA ASP A 95 -3.79 14.94 -10.02
C ASP A 95 -3.43 13.99 -11.16
N GLU A 96 -2.15 13.86 -11.50
CA GLU A 96 -1.66 12.93 -12.53
C GLU A 96 -2.01 11.48 -12.18
N LEU A 97 -1.71 11.04 -10.96
CA LEU A 97 -2.05 9.70 -10.49
C LEU A 97 -3.56 9.45 -10.62
N SER A 98 -4.36 10.37 -10.10
CA SER A 98 -5.82 10.26 -10.08
C SER A 98 -6.41 10.15 -11.48
N ALA A 99 -5.83 10.86 -12.44
CA ALA A 99 -6.30 10.86 -13.84
C ALA A 99 -5.93 9.56 -14.57
N ARG A 100 -4.70 9.05 -14.37
CA ARG A 100 -4.15 7.97 -15.21
C ARG A 100 -4.28 6.57 -14.63
N ILE A 101 -4.48 6.42 -13.31
CA ILE A 101 -4.50 5.10 -12.67
C ILE A 101 -5.55 4.18 -13.30
N ASP A 102 -5.15 2.95 -13.61
CA ASP A 102 -6.10 1.89 -13.95
C ASP A 102 -6.74 1.36 -12.66
N LEU A 103 -8.04 1.58 -12.50
CA LEU A 103 -8.76 1.23 -11.26
C LEU A 103 -8.94 -0.27 -11.09
N ASP A 104 -9.08 -1.03 -12.18
CA ASP A 104 -9.16 -2.49 -12.12
C ASP A 104 -7.80 -3.09 -11.75
N GLY A 105 -6.73 -2.53 -12.30
CA GLY A 105 -5.35 -2.86 -11.91
C GLY A 105 -5.09 -2.57 -10.44
N LEU A 106 -5.53 -1.41 -9.94
CA LEU A 106 -5.44 -1.06 -8.52
C LEU A 106 -6.21 -2.04 -7.65
N HIS A 107 -7.44 -2.38 -8.02
CA HIS A 107 -8.27 -3.31 -7.26
C HIS A 107 -7.59 -4.69 -7.14
N ARG A 108 -7.09 -5.23 -8.27
CA ARG A 108 -6.35 -6.50 -8.27
C ARG A 108 -5.07 -6.44 -7.43
N TYR A 109 -4.32 -5.34 -7.51
CA TYR A 109 -3.14 -5.14 -6.70
C TYR A 109 -3.48 -5.13 -5.19
N MET A 110 -4.50 -4.38 -4.78
CA MET A 110 -4.98 -4.39 -3.39
C MET A 110 -5.34 -5.79 -2.90
N GLN A 111 -6.06 -6.56 -3.71
CA GLN A 111 -6.41 -7.95 -3.37
C GLN A 111 -5.18 -8.85 -3.22
N ALA A 112 -4.17 -8.68 -4.07
CA ALA A 112 -2.91 -9.42 -3.97
C ALA A 112 -2.15 -9.06 -2.69
N VAL A 113 -2.07 -7.77 -2.34
CA VAL A 113 -1.48 -7.29 -1.08
C VAL A 113 -2.23 -7.87 0.11
N GLN A 114 -3.54 -7.77 0.15
CA GLN A 114 -4.37 -8.30 1.24
C GLN A 114 -4.22 -9.82 1.41
N THR A 115 -4.11 -10.56 0.31
CA THR A 115 -3.86 -12.00 0.34
C THR A 115 -2.49 -12.29 0.97
N ARG A 116 -1.47 -11.55 0.57
CA ARG A 116 -0.12 -11.68 1.13
C ARG A 116 -0.10 -11.31 2.62
N THR A 117 -0.78 -10.22 3.01
CA THR A 117 -0.95 -9.80 4.41
C THR A 117 -1.53 -10.92 5.27
N ARG A 118 -2.63 -11.54 4.83
CA ARG A 118 -3.24 -12.66 5.57
C ARG A 118 -2.28 -13.82 5.73
N ALA A 119 -1.54 -14.18 4.69
CA ALA A 119 -0.57 -15.26 4.74
C ALA A 119 0.58 -14.97 5.73
N ILE A 120 1.10 -13.73 5.74
CA ILE A 120 2.13 -13.30 6.67
C ILE A 120 1.60 -13.37 8.12
N VAL A 121 0.47 -12.73 8.37
CA VAL A 121 -0.09 -12.62 9.74
C VAL A 121 -0.47 -14.00 10.29
N ALA A 122 -0.91 -14.93 9.45
CA ALA A 122 -1.24 -16.30 9.89
C ALA A 122 -0.03 -17.04 10.49
N THR A 123 1.17 -16.73 10.03
CA THR A 123 2.43 -17.36 10.44
C THR A 123 3.33 -16.45 11.29
N LEU A 124 2.91 -15.21 11.53
CA LEU A 124 3.72 -14.23 12.24
C LEU A 124 3.92 -14.64 13.70
N ASP A 125 5.19 -14.73 14.10
CA ASP A 125 5.61 -14.99 15.47
C ASP A 125 5.86 -13.66 16.21
N GLU A 126 5.49 -13.59 17.47
CA GLU A 126 5.73 -12.42 18.32
C GLU A 126 7.22 -12.11 18.49
N THR A 127 8.07 -13.10 18.36
CA THR A 127 9.54 -12.92 18.39
C THR A 127 10.03 -12.09 17.22
N VAL A 128 9.41 -12.21 16.05
CA VAL A 128 9.74 -11.37 14.87
C VAL A 128 9.39 -9.91 15.12
N LEU A 129 8.23 -9.67 15.73
CA LEU A 129 7.77 -8.30 16.04
C LEU A 129 8.60 -7.62 17.15
N ALA A 130 9.23 -8.41 18.02
CA ALA A 130 10.08 -7.90 19.09
C ALA A 130 11.51 -7.56 18.63
N GLN A 131 11.90 -7.94 17.41
CA GLN A 131 13.23 -7.65 16.88
C GLN A 131 13.31 -6.18 16.43
N PRO A 132 14.25 -5.39 16.95
CA PRO A 132 14.50 -4.06 16.43
C PRO A 132 15.03 -4.15 14.99
N LEU A 133 14.61 -3.22 14.14
CA LEU A 133 15.18 -3.10 12.82
C LEU A 133 16.57 -2.46 12.90
N GLU A 134 17.51 -3.00 12.16
CA GLU A 134 18.85 -2.42 12.03
C GLU A 134 18.76 -1.04 11.34
N HIS A 135 19.47 -0.06 11.89
CA HIS A 135 19.45 1.31 11.35
C HIS A 135 19.84 1.37 9.88
N ALA A 136 20.86 0.61 9.45
CA ALA A 136 21.29 0.56 8.07
C ALA A 136 20.19 0.02 7.13
N PHE A 137 19.42 -0.98 7.59
CA PHE A 137 18.28 -1.50 6.83
C PHE A 137 17.15 -0.46 6.71
N VAL A 138 16.83 0.24 7.80
CA VAL A 138 15.83 1.32 7.77
C VAL A 138 16.25 2.42 6.81
N GLN A 139 17.52 2.85 6.87
CA GLN A 139 18.09 3.84 5.95
C GLN A 139 17.96 3.38 4.49
N GLN A 140 18.34 2.15 4.20
CA GLN A 140 18.22 1.56 2.86
C GLN A 140 16.78 1.63 2.36
N VAL A 141 15.81 1.14 3.11
CA VAL A 141 14.42 1.06 2.67
C VAL A 141 13.77 2.44 2.55
N VAL A 142 13.98 3.30 3.52
CA VAL A 142 13.33 4.62 3.59
C VAL A 142 13.88 5.59 2.56
N VAL A 143 15.22 5.63 2.42
CA VAL A 143 15.94 6.65 1.65
C VAL A 143 16.48 6.10 0.34
N ASP A 144 17.29 5.04 0.39
CA ASP A 144 18.04 4.58 -0.81
C ASP A 144 17.09 3.92 -1.83
N GLU A 145 16.12 3.13 -1.37
CA GLU A 145 15.05 2.60 -2.22
C GLU A 145 13.96 3.65 -2.52
N GLY A 146 13.99 4.80 -1.83
CA GLY A 146 13.01 5.87 -2.01
C GLY A 146 11.56 5.45 -1.67
N LEU A 147 11.40 4.45 -0.78
CA LEU A 147 10.10 3.88 -0.49
C LEU A 147 9.21 4.83 0.32
N VAL A 148 9.79 5.57 1.24
CA VAL A 148 9.11 6.51 2.14
C VAL A 148 9.45 7.95 1.80
N LEU A 149 10.74 8.28 1.80
CA LEU A 149 11.26 9.59 1.45
C LEU A 149 11.72 9.62 0.00
N ARG A 150 11.58 10.76 -0.66
CA ARG A 150 12.20 10.95 -1.98
C ARG A 150 13.72 10.87 -1.82
N ASN A 151 14.34 10.12 -2.70
CA ASN A 151 15.78 10.10 -2.73
C ASN A 151 16.29 11.52 -3.07
N ALA A 152 17.21 12.05 -2.26
CA ALA A 152 17.75 13.40 -2.44
C ALA A 152 18.54 13.57 -3.76
N ALA A 153 18.73 12.50 -4.52
CA ALA A 153 19.39 12.48 -5.82
C ALA A 153 18.44 12.53 -7.03
N GLY A 154 17.12 12.67 -6.80
CA GLY A 154 16.09 12.74 -7.85
C GLY A 154 15.57 14.14 -8.07
#